data_69e9127b928167df2e019e16664d2cb0
#
_entry.id   69e9127b928167df2e019e16664d2cb0
#
_cell.length_a   1.000
_cell.length_b   1.000
_cell.length_c   1.000
_cell.angle_alpha   90.00
_cell.angle_beta   90.00
_cell.angle_gamma   90.00
#
_symmetry.space_group_name_H-M   'P 1'
#
loop_
_entity.id
_entity.type
_entity.pdbx_description
1 polymer ?
#
loop_
_entity_poly.entity_id
_entity_poly.type
_entity_poly.pdbx_seq_one_letter_code
_entity_poly.pdbx_strand_id
1 'polypeptide(L)'
;MASKTQKKNKIRQDIIEAASMYEQYLAGQAFLYVYGNEYFEVMFPVNRFLHLAGVETRLFAKKFYKNAREKTLTTQQFYFSPRHPFEVSKKKLSCLKRLYELTNTKVRILRNMETASVVYKVGISNLEFTLCLTENRDSNGEKINEYFLPMSLRAGRNSTKNGDDYGEVVL
;
A
#
# COMPACT_ATOMS: atom_id res chain seq x y z
N MET A 1 -28.94 2.61 -4.78
CA MET A 1 -27.77 1.77 -4.35
C MET A 1 -27.14 1.08 -5.55
N ALA A 2 -25.81 1.05 -5.60
CA ALA A 2 -25.11 0.35 -6.65
C ALA A 2 -25.28 -1.17 -6.54
N SER A 3 -25.54 -1.85 -7.66
CA SER A 3 -25.60 -3.32 -7.70
C SER A 3 -24.24 -3.95 -7.42
N LYS A 4 -24.23 -5.26 -7.09
CA LYS A 4 -22.97 -6.01 -6.89
C LYS A 4 -22.07 -5.93 -8.13
N THR A 5 -22.67 -6.02 -9.32
CA THR A 5 -21.94 -5.92 -10.59
C THR A 5 -21.32 -4.54 -10.77
N GLN A 6 -22.07 -3.48 -10.49
CA GLN A 6 -21.56 -2.11 -10.56
C GLN A 6 -20.41 -1.86 -9.59
N LYS A 7 -20.52 -2.38 -8.36
CA LYS A 7 -19.43 -2.30 -7.36
C LYS A 7 -18.18 -3.01 -7.85
N LYS A 8 -18.29 -4.21 -8.38
CA LYS A 8 -17.14 -4.95 -8.93
C LYS A 8 -16.51 -4.24 -10.13
N ASN A 9 -17.32 -3.70 -11.03
CA ASN A 9 -16.79 -2.96 -12.17
C ASN A 9 -16.05 -1.69 -11.72
N LYS A 10 -16.57 -0.97 -10.73
CA LYS A 10 -15.91 0.21 -10.17
C LYS A 10 -14.56 -0.16 -9.56
N ILE A 11 -14.50 -1.21 -8.77
CA ILE A 11 -13.26 -1.68 -8.14
C ILE A 11 -12.26 -2.16 -9.19
N ARG A 12 -12.72 -2.87 -10.23
CA ARG A 12 -11.86 -3.27 -11.34
C ARG A 12 -11.18 -2.06 -11.99
N GLN A 13 -11.95 -1.03 -12.29
CA GLN A 13 -11.42 0.22 -12.84
C GLN A 13 -10.39 0.85 -11.90
N ASP A 14 -10.70 0.93 -10.62
CA ASP A 14 -9.80 1.48 -9.61
C ASP A 14 -8.49 0.69 -9.50
N ILE A 15 -8.56 -0.64 -9.57
CA ILE A 15 -7.37 -1.50 -9.57
C ILE A 15 -6.49 -1.23 -10.79
N ILE A 16 -7.10 -1.13 -11.98
CA ILE A 16 -6.39 -0.87 -13.23
C ILE A 16 -5.71 0.51 -13.19
N GLU A 17 -6.40 1.53 -12.74
CA GLU A 17 -5.83 2.88 -12.60
C GLU A 17 -4.70 2.89 -11.57
N ALA A 18 -4.89 2.24 -10.42
CA ALA A 18 -3.87 2.15 -9.39
C ALA A 18 -2.63 1.41 -9.90
N ALA A 19 -2.80 0.33 -10.67
CA ALA A 19 -1.68 -0.40 -11.26
C ALA A 19 -0.91 0.46 -12.26
N SER A 20 -1.59 1.28 -13.04
CA SER A 20 -0.96 2.22 -13.96
C SER A 20 -0.08 3.23 -13.23
N MET A 21 -0.59 3.80 -12.12
CA MET A 21 0.17 4.75 -11.30
C MET A 21 1.35 4.07 -10.59
N TYR A 22 1.15 2.87 -10.08
CA TYR A 22 2.20 2.08 -9.43
C TYR A 22 3.33 1.76 -10.42
N GLU A 23 2.99 1.32 -11.62
CA GLU A 23 3.97 1.04 -12.68
C GLU A 23 4.76 2.28 -13.09
N GLN A 24 4.07 3.39 -13.25
CA GLN A 24 4.68 4.63 -13.72
C GLN A 24 5.64 5.24 -12.71
N TYR A 25 5.33 5.19 -11.42
CA TYR A 25 6.03 5.97 -10.41
C TYR A 25 6.77 5.16 -9.35
N LEU A 26 6.42 3.90 -9.12
CA LEU A 26 6.89 3.17 -7.94
C LEU A 26 7.52 1.81 -8.26
N ALA A 27 6.94 1.03 -9.17
CA ALA A 27 7.32 -0.36 -9.39
C ALA A 27 8.81 -0.52 -9.69
N GLY A 28 9.46 -1.38 -8.93
CA GLY A 28 10.89 -1.67 -9.09
C GLY A 28 11.84 -0.58 -8.63
N GLN A 29 11.32 0.47 -7.99
CA GLN A 29 12.12 1.59 -7.48
C GLN A 29 12.29 1.51 -5.97
N ALA A 30 13.38 2.12 -5.48
CA ALA A 30 13.64 2.30 -4.06
C ALA A 30 13.77 3.80 -3.76
N PHE A 31 13.27 4.22 -2.60
CA PHE A 31 13.27 5.61 -2.17
C PHE A 31 13.95 5.73 -0.82
N LEU A 32 14.87 6.67 -0.70
CA LEU A 32 15.59 6.97 0.53
C LEU A 32 14.84 8.07 1.31
N TYR A 33 14.51 7.77 2.56
CA TYR A 33 13.90 8.72 3.48
C TYR A 33 14.91 9.08 4.56
N VAL A 34 15.23 10.37 4.65
CA VAL A 34 16.19 10.91 5.63
C VAL A 34 15.45 11.83 6.61
N TYR A 35 15.64 11.60 7.90
CA TYR A 35 15.04 12.40 8.93
C TYR A 35 16.01 12.54 10.12
N GLY A 36 16.41 13.77 10.42
CA GLY A 36 17.48 14.01 11.40
C GLY A 36 18.78 13.34 10.97
N ASN A 37 19.34 12.52 11.85
CA ASN A 37 20.57 11.73 11.59
C ASN A 37 20.26 10.27 11.18
N GLU A 38 19.00 9.96 10.92
CA GLU A 38 18.57 8.61 10.58
C GLU A 38 18.07 8.55 9.13
N TYR A 39 18.08 7.35 8.58
CA TYR A 39 17.52 7.09 7.25
C TYR A 39 17.01 5.67 7.14
N PHE A 40 16.13 5.45 6.18
CA PHE A 40 15.72 4.12 5.75
C PHE A 40 15.33 4.16 4.27
N GLU A 41 15.33 3.02 3.63
CA GLU A 41 14.95 2.89 2.22
C GLU A 41 13.71 2.02 2.09
N VAL A 42 12.81 2.42 1.18
CA VAL A 42 11.60 1.66 0.86
C VAL A 42 11.68 1.21 -0.59
N MET A 43 11.52 -0.09 -0.82
CA MET A 43 11.44 -0.68 -2.14
C MET A 43 9.99 -1.04 -2.46
N PHE A 44 9.58 -0.86 -3.71
CA PHE A 44 8.21 -1.12 -4.18
C PHE A 44 8.19 -2.29 -5.16
N PRO A 45 8.26 -3.54 -4.69
CA PRO A 45 8.15 -4.69 -5.58
C PRO A 45 6.73 -4.90 -6.08
N VAL A 46 6.59 -5.45 -7.27
CA VAL A 46 5.29 -5.65 -7.91
C VAL A 46 4.37 -6.61 -7.14
N ASN A 47 4.94 -7.55 -6.38
CA ASN A 47 4.16 -8.50 -5.60
C ASN A 47 3.51 -7.89 -4.34
N ARG A 48 3.83 -6.65 -4.00
CA ARG A 48 3.19 -5.93 -2.89
C ARG A 48 1.92 -5.19 -3.28
N PHE A 49 1.70 -5.00 -4.57
CA PHE A 49 0.53 -4.30 -5.09
C PHE A 49 -0.78 -4.92 -4.59
N LEU A 50 -0.89 -6.23 -4.61
CA LEU A 50 -2.10 -6.94 -4.17
C LEU A 50 -2.47 -6.61 -2.71
N HIS A 51 -1.50 -6.62 -1.81
CA HIS A 51 -1.72 -6.29 -0.39
C HIS A 51 -2.24 -4.86 -0.23
N LEU A 52 -1.72 -3.94 -1.02
CA LEU A 52 -2.10 -2.54 -0.96
C LEU A 52 -3.49 -2.28 -1.56
N ALA A 53 -3.90 -3.08 -2.54
CA ALA A 53 -5.21 -2.97 -3.18
C ALA A 53 -6.37 -3.36 -2.24
N GLY A 54 -6.13 -4.25 -1.30
CA GLY A 54 -7.13 -4.64 -0.31
C GLY A 54 -8.29 -5.45 -0.86
N VAL A 55 -8.02 -6.33 -1.81
CA VAL A 55 -8.99 -7.32 -2.33
C VAL A 55 -8.43 -8.73 -2.18
N GLU A 56 -9.30 -9.72 -2.31
CA GLU A 56 -8.91 -11.13 -2.35
C GLU A 56 -8.81 -11.59 -3.81
N THR A 57 -7.90 -12.53 -4.07
CA THR A 57 -7.75 -13.16 -5.37
C THR A 57 -7.22 -14.59 -5.23
N ARG A 58 -7.51 -15.42 -6.20
CA ARG A 58 -6.91 -16.77 -6.33
C ARG A 58 -5.62 -16.74 -7.16
N LEU A 59 -5.33 -15.60 -7.79
CA LEU A 59 -4.09 -15.42 -8.55
C LEU A 59 -2.91 -15.19 -7.62
N PHE A 60 -1.72 -15.57 -8.07
CA PHE A 60 -0.50 -15.12 -7.42
C PHE A 60 -0.37 -13.59 -7.53
N ALA A 61 0.26 -12.98 -6.55
CA ALA A 61 0.37 -11.51 -6.47
C ALA A 61 0.98 -10.88 -7.72
N LYS A 62 1.99 -11.50 -8.30
CA LYS A 62 2.62 -11.03 -9.55
C LYS A 62 1.66 -11.11 -10.74
N LYS A 63 0.88 -12.18 -10.82
CA LYS A 63 -0.09 -12.37 -11.90
C LYS A 63 -1.24 -11.39 -11.79
N PHE A 64 -1.72 -11.16 -10.57
CA PHE A 64 -2.74 -10.15 -10.29
C PHE A 64 -2.29 -8.77 -10.78
N TYR A 65 -1.09 -8.36 -10.38
CA TYR A 65 -0.52 -7.09 -10.79
C TYR A 65 -0.36 -7.02 -12.32
N LYS A 66 0.19 -8.05 -12.94
CA LYS A 66 0.36 -8.11 -14.40
C LYS A 66 -0.97 -7.91 -15.12
N ASN A 67 -2.01 -8.62 -14.73
CA ASN A 67 -3.34 -8.50 -15.35
C ASN A 67 -3.93 -7.10 -15.14
N ALA A 68 -3.73 -6.50 -13.98
CA ALA A 68 -4.18 -5.13 -13.72
C ALA A 68 -3.43 -4.12 -14.61
N ARG A 69 -2.11 -4.21 -14.68
CA ARG A 69 -1.27 -3.34 -15.49
C ARG A 69 -1.59 -3.45 -16.98
N GLU A 70 -1.82 -4.67 -17.47
CA GLU A 70 -2.15 -4.94 -18.88
C GLU A 70 -3.63 -4.70 -19.20
N LYS A 71 -4.44 -4.33 -18.20
CA LYS A 71 -5.88 -4.08 -18.33
C LYS A 71 -6.68 -5.32 -18.71
N THR A 72 -6.15 -6.50 -18.39
CA THR A 72 -6.79 -7.80 -18.65
C THR A 72 -7.44 -8.41 -17.42
N LEU A 73 -7.35 -7.75 -16.26
CA LEU A 73 -8.00 -8.20 -15.05
C LEU A 73 -9.52 -8.19 -15.23
N THR A 74 -10.16 -9.32 -14.89
CA THR A 74 -11.61 -9.48 -14.97
C THR A 74 -12.25 -9.43 -13.57
N THR A 75 -13.56 -9.18 -13.51
CA THR A 75 -14.31 -9.15 -12.25
C THR A 75 -14.41 -10.51 -11.56
N GLN A 76 -14.11 -11.60 -12.25
CA GLN A 76 -14.05 -12.95 -11.67
C GLN A 76 -12.69 -13.27 -11.03
N GLN A 77 -11.67 -12.44 -11.26
CA GLN A 77 -10.32 -12.69 -10.79
C GLN A 77 -10.04 -12.10 -9.40
N PHE A 78 -11.01 -11.41 -8.83
CA PHE A 78 -10.92 -10.89 -7.45
C PHE A 78 -12.29 -10.93 -6.78
N TYR A 79 -12.29 -10.87 -5.45
CA TYR A 79 -13.52 -10.87 -4.67
C TYR A 79 -13.34 -10.14 -3.35
N PHE A 80 -14.47 -9.80 -2.70
CA PHE A 80 -14.49 -9.18 -1.39
C PHE A 80 -14.69 -10.25 -0.32
N SER A 81 -14.20 -9.98 0.87
CA SER A 81 -14.34 -10.85 2.04
C SER A 81 -14.65 -9.99 3.27
N PRO A 82 -14.99 -10.61 4.42
CA PRO A 82 -15.11 -9.85 5.67
C PRO A 82 -13.84 -9.08 6.06
N ARG A 83 -12.65 -9.58 5.66
CA ARG A 83 -11.37 -8.87 5.87
C ARG A 83 -11.17 -7.74 4.88
N HIS A 84 -11.71 -7.89 3.67
CA HIS A 84 -11.57 -6.94 2.57
C HIS A 84 -12.94 -6.64 1.96
N PRO A 85 -13.84 -5.95 2.72
CA PRO A 85 -15.15 -5.57 2.19
C PRO A 85 -15.01 -4.44 1.16
N PHE A 86 -16.03 -4.27 0.33
CA PHE A 86 -16.06 -3.29 -0.75
C PHE A 86 -15.65 -1.87 -0.30
N GLU A 87 -16.18 -1.39 0.82
CA GLU A 87 -15.91 -0.04 1.30
C GLU A 87 -14.44 0.15 1.71
N VAL A 88 -13.83 -0.88 2.29
CA VAL A 88 -12.41 -0.86 2.66
C VAL A 88 -11.55 -0.89 1.40
N SER A 89 -11.86 -1.76 0.45
CA SER A 89 -11.15 -1.85 -0.83
C SER A 89 -11.20 -0.52 -1.58
N LYS A 90 -12.37 0.10 -1.65
CA LYS A 90 -12.59 1.41 -2.29
C LYS A 90 -11.68 2.49 -1.68
N LYS A 91 -11.61 2.56 -0.36
CA LYS A 91 -10.77 3.53 0.35
C LYS A 91 -9.28 3.26 0.10
N LYS A 92 -8.86 2.01 0.20
CA LYS A 92 -7.46 1.63 -0.04
C LYS A 92 -7.02 1.94 -1.47
N LEU A 93 -7.86 1.65 -2.45
CA LEU A 93 -7.56 1.95 -3.86
C LEU A 93 -7.48 3.45 -4.13
N SER A 94 -8.30 4.26 -3.50
CA SER A 94 -8.17 5.72 -3.57
C SER A 94 -6.80 6.19 -3.07
N CYS A 95 -6.32 5.61 -1.98
CA CYS A 95 -4.97 5.90 -1.46
C CYS A 95 -3.89 5.35 -2.40
N LEU A 96 -4.06 4.15 -2.91
CA LEU A 96 -3.08 3.48 -3.77
C LEU A 96 -2.83 4.25 -5.07
N LYS A 97 -3.86 4.86 -5.64
CA LYS A 97 -3.72 5.73 -6.81
C LYS A 97 -2.82 6.95 -6.55
N ARG A 98 -2.73 7.36 -5.29
CA ARG A 98 -1.98 8.54 -4.85
C ARG A 98 -0.71 8.19 -4.06
N LEU A 99 -0.38 6.90 -3.98
CA LEU A 99 0.75 6.43 -3.15
C LEU A 99 2.07 7.11 -3.55
N TYR A 100 2.28 7.38 -4.84
CA TYR A 100 3.47 8.07 -5.33
C TYR A 100 3.69 9.45 -4.68
N GLU A 101 2.64 10.09 -4.17
CA GLU A 101 2.77 11.39 -3.49
C GLU A 101 3.64 11.30 -2.23
N LEU A 102 3.74 10.11 -1.63
CA LEU A 102 4.61 9.90 -0.46
C LEU A 102 6.09 9.86 -0.81
N THR A 103 6.44 9.87 -2.08
CA THR A 103 7.84 9.83 -2.55
C THR A 103 8.36 11.17 -3.06
N ASN A 104 7.51 12.19 -3.18
CA ASN A 104 7.90 13.46 -3.81
C ASN A 104 7.35 14.71 -3.09
N THR A 105 6.73 14.54 -1.96
CA THR A 105 6.19 15.64 -1.15
C THR A 105 6.68 15.54 0.29
N LYS A 106 6.35 16.55 1.09
CA LYS A 106 6.61 16.47 2.53
C LYS A 106 5.78 15.36 3.15
N VAL A 107 6.45 14.49 3.87
CA VAL A 107 5.80 13.37 4.58
C VAL A 107 6.25 13.36 6.04
N ARG A 108 5.48 12.69 6.87
CA ARG A 108 5.81 12.44 8.27
C ARG A 108 6.18 10.98 8.44
N ILE A 109 7.22 10.73 9.22
CA ILE A 109 7.64 9.38 9.59
C ILE A 109 7.06 9.05 10.96
N LEU A 110 6.40 7.91 11.02
CA LEU A 110 5.80 7.38 12.24
C LEU A 110 6.52 6.10 12.65
N ARG A 111 6.68 5.92 13.94
CA ARG A 111 7.29 4.72 14.49
C ARG A 111 6.32 4.01 15.45
N ASN A 112 6.50 2.70 15.60
CA ASN A 112 5.74 1.88 16.55
C ASN A 112 4.22 2.08 16.41
N MET A 113 3.74 2.08 15.18
CA MET A 113 2.31 2.26 14.90
C MET A 113 1.52 1.03 15.34
N GLU A 114 0.55 1.24 16.21
CA GLU A 114 -0.35 0.18 16.65
C GLU A 114 -1.64 0.20 15.83
N THR A 115 -2.01 -0.96 15.34
CA THR A 115 -3.32 -1.21 14.74
C THR A 115 -4.05 -2.27 15.55
N ALA A 116 -5.29 -2.56 15.20
CA ALA A 116 -6.07 -3.58 15.92
C ALA A 116 -5.43 -4.98 15.88
N SER A 117 -4.58 -5.25 14.90
CA SER A 117 -4.02 -6.59 14.69
C SER A 117 -2.50 -6.66 14.65
N VAL A 118 -1.81 -5.57 14.38
CA VAL A 118 -0.34 -5.56 14.14
C VAL A 118 0.27 -4.26 14.61
N VAL A 119 1.51 -4.35 15.10
CA VAL A 119 2.36 -3.17 15.34
C VAL A 119 3.35 -3.04 14.19
N TYR A 120 3.34 -1.90 13.53
CA TYR A 120 4.29 -1.58 12.47
C TYR A 120 5.42 -0.72 13.02
N LYS A 121 6.67 -1.06 12.69
CA LYS A 121 7.83 -0.30 13.15
C LYS A 121 7.89 1.09 12.52
N VAL A 122 7.52 1.22 11.26
CA VAL A 122 7.62 2.46 10.49
C VAL A 122 6.37 2.66 9.64
N GLY A 123 5.92 3.90 9.58
CA GLY A 123 4.88 4.35 8.66
C GLY A 123 5.27 5.68 8.03
N ILE A 124 4.78 5.93 6.83
CA ILE A 124 4.95 7.19 6.09
C ILE A 124 3.58 7.79 5.85
N SER A 125 3.36 9.02 6.29
CA SER A 125 2.05 9.67 6.23
C SER A 125 2.12 11.05 5.60
N ASN A 126 1.09 11.38 4.83
CA ASN A 126 0.82 12.75 4.37
C ASN A 126 -0.38 13.37 5.10
N LEU A 127 -0.83 12.79 6.22
CA LEU A 127 -1.98 13.16 7.02
C LEU A 127 -3.33 12.72 6.44
N GLU A 128 -3.43 12.43 5.16
CA GLU A 128 -4.65 11.90 4.54
C GLU A 128 -4.66 10.38 4.55
N PHE A 129 -3.51 9.77 4.38
CA PHE A 129 -3.34 8.31 4.48
C PHE A 129 -1.92 7.97 4.93
N THR A 130 -1.75 6.73 5.36
CA THR A 130 -0.47 6.24 5.86
C THR A 130 -0.11 4.92 5.18
N LEU A 131 1.12 4.84 4.72
CA LEU A 131 1.74 3.60 4.25
C LEU A 131 2.45 2.93 5.43
N CYS A 132 1.98 1.77 5.83
CA CYS A 132 2.62 0.96 6.85
C CYS A 132 3.64 0.04 6.20
N LEU A 133 4.83 -0.02 6.78
CA LEU A 133 5.97 -0.74 6.23
C LEU A 133 6.31 -1.97 7.06
N THR A 134 6.93 -2.96 6.42
CA THR A 134 7.48 -4.14 7.05
C THR A 134 8.92 -4.35 6.62
N GLU A 135 9.72 -4.99 7.46
CA GLU A 135 11.07 -5.41 7.09
C GLU A 135 11.01 -6.51 6.02
N ASN A 136 12.04 -6.55 5.15
CA ASN A 136 12.15 -7.58 4.13
C ASN A 136 12.75 -8.85 4.74
N ARG A 137 11.90 -9.83 5.04
CA ARG A 137 12.30 -11.09 5.66
C ARG A 137 11.89 -12.28 4.81
N ASP A 138 12.66 -13.36 4.90
CA ASP A 138 12.35 -14.64 4.24
C ASP A 138 11.30 -15.44 5.04
N SER A 139 10.98 -16.64 4.56
CA SER A 139 10.01 -17.53 5.20
C SER A 139 10.43 -18.02 6.59
N ASN A 140 11.72 -17.94 6.92
CA ASN A 140 12.28 -18.31 8.23
C ASN A 140 12.35 -17.11 9.19
N GLY A 141 11.88 -15.94 8.76
CA GLY A 141 11.95 -14.71 9.55
C GLY A 141 13.32 -14.02 9.52
N GLU A 142 14.24 -14.49 8.70
CA GLU A 142 15.55 -13.88 8.54
C GLU A 142 15.48 -12.64 7.66
N LYS A 143 16.18 -11.58 8.06
CA LYS A 143 16.23 -10.33 7.30
C LYS A 143 17.06 -10.51 6.02
N ILE A 144 16.43 -10.27 4.86
CA ILE A 144 17.09 -10.44 3.55
C ILE A 144 18.01 -9.25 3.26
N ASN A 145 17.56 -8.03 3.58
CA ASN A 145 18.30 -6.78 3.38
C ASN A 145 17.72 -5.69 4.29
N GLU A 146 18.23 -4.47 4.16
CA GLU A 146 17.80 -3.34 4.98
C GLU A 146 16.59 -2.58 4.40
N TYR A 147 16.05 -2.99 3.24
CA TYR A 147 14.88 -2.33 2.68
C TYR A 147 13.62 -2.63 3.48
N PHE A 148 12.78 -1.62 3.62
CA PHE A 148 11.39 -1.79 4.03
C PHE A 148 10.51 -2.01 2.81
N LEU A 149 9.44 -2.76 2.99
CA LEU A 149 8.46 -3.08 1.96
C LEU A 149 7.08 -2.56 2.36
N PRO A 150 6.28 -2.11 1.38
CA PRO A 150 4.89 -1.77 1.62
C PRO A 150 4.11 -2.97 2.16
N MET A 151 3.34 -2.76 3.23
CA MET A 151 2.53 -3.80 3.85
C MET A 151 1.04 -3.47 3.83
N SER A 152 0.66 -2.25 4.18
CA SER A 152 -0.74 -1.86 4.26
C SER A 152 -0.92 -0.36 4.06
N LEU A 153 -2.04 0.01 3.45
CA LEU A 153 -2.49 1.40 3.36
C LEU A 153 -3.63 1.63 4.35
N ARG A 154 -3.54 2.72 5.10
CA ARG A 154 -4.53 3.15 6.08
C ARG A 154 -5.04 4.53 5.72
N ALA A 155 -6.31 4.63 5.34
CA ALA A 155 -6.94 5.90 5.02
C ALA A 155 -7.29 6.68 6.28
N GLY A 156 -7.28 8.02 6.18
CA GLY A 156 -7.70 8.93 7.23
C GLY A 156 -6.64 9.23 8.28
N ARG A 157 -6.92 10.26 9.09
CA ARG A 157 -6.01 10.75 10.14
C ARG A 157 -5.94 9.83 11.35
N ASN A 158 -6.98 9.05 11.59
CA ASN A 158 -7.08 8.19 12.78
C ASN A 158 -6.04 7.07 12.81
N SER A 159 -5.51 6.69 11.66
CA SER A 159 -4.47 5.68 11.56
C SER A 159 -3.12 6.12 12.14
N THR A 160 -2.94 7.43 12.37
CA THR A 160 -1.69 8.00 12.88
C THR A 160 -1.72 8.27 14.39
N LYS A 161 -2.87 8.10 15.06
CA LYS A 161 -3.04 8.47 16.49
C LYS A 161 -2.19 7.65 17.45
N ASN A 162 -1.87 6.41 17.09
CA ASN A 162 -1.18 5.47 17.97
C ASN A 162 0.28 5.27 17.56
N GLY A 163 0.83 6.16 16.74
CA GLY A 163 2.22 6.10 16.32
C GLY A 163 3.04 7.26 16.86
N ASP A 164 4.31 7.03 17.14
CA ASP A 164 5.24 8.07 17.51
C ASP A 164 5.60 8.89 16.28
N ASP A 165 5.43 10.22 16.37
CA ASP A 165 5.73 11.15 15.29
C ASP A 165 7.20 11.58 15.38
N TYR A 166 8.01 11.18 14.40
CA TYR A 166 9.43 11.53 14.31
C TYR A 166 9.71 12.77 13.46
N GLY A 167 8.65 13.46 12.99
CA GLY A 167 8.76 14.72 12.29
C GLY A 167 8.57 14.63 10.78
N GLU A 168 8.79 15.75 10.12
CA GLU A 168 8.65 15.87 8.67
C GLU A 168 9.93 15.47 7.97
N VAL A 169 9.77 14.80 6.82
CA VAL A 169 10.85 14.51 5.88
C VAL A 169 10.61 15.32 4.62
N VAL A 170 11.66 15.96 4.13
CA VAL A 170 11.67 16.61 2.83
C VAL A 170 12.50 15.73 1.91
N LEU A 171 11.85 15.21 0.91
CA LEU A 171 12.48 14.35 -0.10
C LEU A 171 13.12 15.17 -1.23
#